data_5dc0b6738e65604aa9cae6b4f2dd3b6a
#
_entry.id   5dc0b6738e65604aa9cae6b4f2dd3b6a
#
_cell.length_a   1.000
_cell.length_b   1.000
_cell.length_c   1.000
_cell.angle_alpha   90.00
_cell.angle_beta   90.00
_cell.angle_gamma   90.00
#
_symmetry.space_group_name_H-M   'P 1'
#
loop_
_entity.id
_entity.type
_entity.pdbx_description
1 polymer ?
#
loop_
_entity_poly.entity_id
_entity_poly.type
_entity_poly.pdbx_seq_one_letter_code
_entity_poly.pdbx_strand_id
1 'polypeptide(L)'
;MPVFKLKYLSGYKQEWRGLPIHKKDRTPEQEKLFKEREAFRYANSEYRKQNQLIASKEYNKAHKETYNRYQQNYHVKHKKEVIIPDTEKIFYSKEVYKGKKCNVTYWYTIDKLGYVRRYSKYSCRMLAPRTNGFGYLSVQIGGGGPVYLIHRLVAKAFISNPENKPEVNHKNHIRWDNRVENLEWCTRQENMTRRRA
;
A
#
# COMPACT_ATOMS: atom_id res chain seq x y z
N MET A 1 4.41 8.82 -21.31
CA MET A 1 4.76 9.02 -19.89
C MET A 1 6.11 8.36 -19.64
N PRO A 2 7.09 9.01 -19.03
CA PRO A 2 8.37 8.36 -18.78
C PRO A 2 8.16 7.24 -17.76
N VAL A 3 8.37 6.02 -18.20
CA VAL A 3 8.43 4.85 -17.33
C VAL A 3 9.76 4.95 -16.58
N PHE A 4 9.72 5.47 -15.36
CA PHE A 4 10.88 5.37 -14.48
C PHE A 4 11.08 3.90 -14.13
N LYS A 5 11.96 3.23 -14.89
CA LYS A 5 12.51 1.93 -14.49
C LYS A 5 13.26 2.16 -13.19
N LEU A 6 12.61 1.81 -12.09
CA LEU A 6 13.20 1.77 -10.76
C LEU A 6 14.28 0.68 -10.76
N LYS A 7 15.51 1.04 -11.15
CA LYS A 7 16.66 0.18 -10.91
C LYS A 7 16.80 0.02 -9.39
N TYR A 8 16.43 -1.15 -8.87
CA TYR A 8 17.01 -1.58 -7.60
C TYR A 8 18.51 -1.44 -7.73
N LEU A 9 19.17 -0.81 -6.74
CA LEU A 9 20.62 -0.83 -6.68
C LEU A 9 21.02 -2.32 -6.56
N SER A 10 21.25 -2.95 -7.71
CA SER A 10 21.82 -4.29 -7.80
C SER A 10 23.29 -4.16 -7.40
N GLY A 11 23.63 -4.54 -6.19
CA GLY A 11 24.99 -4.34 -5.71
C GLY A 11 25.26 -4.93 -4.33
N TYR A 12 24.40 -5.84 -3.88
CA TYR A 12 24.70 -6.57 -2.66
C TYR A 12 25.84 -7.57 -2.94
N LYS A 13 27.04 -7.27 -2.42
CA LYS A 13 28.21 -8.13 -2.57
C LYS A 13 28.12 -9.33 -1.62
N GLN A 14 28.40 -10.52 -2.12
CA GLN A 14 28.42 -11.76 -1.28
C GLN A 14 29.44 -11.68 -0.16
N GLU A 15 30.56 -10.99 -0.38
CA GLU A 15 31.63 -10.72 0.57
C GLU A 15 31.17 -10.03 1.86
N TRP A 16 30.00 -9.37 1.82
CA TRP A 16 29.42 -8.74 3.01
C TRP A 16 28.69 -9.71 3.94
N ARG A 17 28.54 -10.98 3.54
CA ARG A 17 27.91 -12.00 4.38
C ARG A 17 28.90 -12.45 5.46
N GLY A 18 28.38 -12.56 6.69
CA GLY A 18 29.19 -13.09 7.80
C GLY A 18 30.22 -12.13 8.39
N LEU A 19 30.25 -10.83 7.98
CA LEU A 19 31.11 -9.85 8.62
C LEU A 19 30.77 -9.71 10.10
N PRO A 20 31.79 -9.73 11.02
CA PRO A 20 31.57 -9.59 12.45
C PRO A 20 30.82 -8.29 12.79
N ILE A 21 29.88 -8.38 13.74
CA ILE A 21 29.06 -7.23 14.15
C ILE A 21 29.90 -6.26 14.96
N HIS A 22 30.74 -6.76 15.86
CA HIS A 22 31.56 -5.93 16.74
C HIS A 22 32.85 -5.49 16.05
N LYS A 23 33.18 -4.21 16.16
CA LYS A 23 34.38 -3.61 15.53
C LYS A 23 35.68 -4.27 15.98
N LYS A 24 35.77 -4.67 17.26
CA LYS A 24 36.95 -5.31 17.86
C LYS A 24 37.30 -6.67 17.24
N ASP A 25 36.33 -7.31 16.61
CA ASP A 25 36.48 -8.64 16.03
C ASP A 25 36.77 -8.61 14.52
N ARG A 26 37.01 -7.41 13.93
CA ARG A 26 37.24 -7.20 12.50
C ARG A 26 38.72 -6.97 12.20
N THR A 27 39.19 -7.59 11.13
CA THR A 27 40.44 -7.18 10.50
C THR A 27 40.28 -5.83 9.79
N PRO A 28 41.39 -5.13 9.45
CA PRO A 28 41.33 -3.86 8.71
C PRO A 28 40.58 -3.97 7.36
N GLU A 29 40.72 -5.08 6.65
CA GLU A 29 40.01 -5.35 5.40
C GLU A 29 38.49 -5.57 5.64
N GLN A 30 38.17 -6.32 6.67
CA GLN A 30 36.75 -6.53 7.08
C GLN A 30 36.09 -5.23 7.54
N GLU A 31 36.82 -4.32 8.17
CA GLU A 31 36.33 -3.00 8.55
C GLU A 31 36.01 -2.14 7.31
N LYS A 32 36.84 -2.21 6.28
CA LYS A 32 36.61 -1.54 4.99
C LYS A 32 35.31 -2.06 4.33
N LEU A 33 35.17 -3.37 4.24
CA LEU A 33 33.98 -4.03 3.69
C LEU A 33 32.71 -3.71 4.51
N PHE A 34 32.85 -3.62 5.82
CA PHE A 34 31.73 -3.23 6.69
C PHE A 34 31.27 -1.80 6.42
N LYS A 35 32.18 -0.85 6.28
CA LYS A 35 31.86 0.54 5.93
C LYS A 35 31.19 0.65 4.55
N GLU A 36 31.67 -0.11 3.56
CA GLU A 36 31.01 -0.17 2.23
C GLU A 36 29.57 -0.71 2.35
N ARG A 37 29.37 -1.77 3.13
CA ARG A 37 28.03 -2.34 3.37
C ARG A 37 27.08 -1.32 4.04
N GLU A 38 27.54 -0.58 5.04
CA GLU A 38 26.72 0.42 5.72
C GLU A 38 26.40 1.60 4.80
N ALA A 39 27.35 2.06 4.00
CA ALA A 39 27.10 3.08 2.99
C ALA A 39 26.05 2.63 1.96
N PHE A 40 26.14 1.39 1.50
CA PHE A 40 25.14 0.80 0.61
C PHE A 40 23.76 0.69 1.27
N ARG A 41 23.70 0.29 2.54
CA ARG A 41 22.44 0.25 3.31
C ARG A 41 21.81 1.63 3.45
N TYR A 42 22.64 2.64 3.75
CA TYR A 42 22.18 4.03 3.86
C TYR A 42 21.63 4.55 2.52
N ALA A 43 22.39 4.39 1.44
CA ALA A 43 21.95 4.78 0.10
C ALA A 43 20.64 4.10 -0.32
N ASN A 44 20.49 2.81 -0.01
CA ASN A 44 19.23 2.10 -0.26
C ASN A 44 18.06 2.61 0.61
N SER A 45 18.32 3.03 1.84
CA SER A 45 17.28 3.58 2.71
C SER A 45 16.78 4.92 2.19
N GLU A 46 17.69 5.80 1.78
CA GLU A 46 17.34 7.10 1.18
C GLU A 46 16.63 6.94 -0.17
N TYR A 47 17.09 6.04 -1.01
CA TYR A 47 16.41 5.68 -2.25
C TYR A 47 14.97 5.19 -2.01
N ARG A 48 14.75 4.35 -0.99
CA ARG A 48 13.40 3.90 -0.61
C ARG A 48 12.52 5.06 -0.15
N LYS A 49 13.06 5.97 0.68
CA LYS A 49 12.33 7.16 1.15
C LYS A 49 11.94 8.08 0.00
N GLN A 50 12.85 8.33 -0.94
CA GLN A 50 12.58 9.14 -2.12
C GLN A 50 11.49 8.53 -3.00
N ASN A 51 11.56 7.22 -3.27
CA ASN A 51 10.54 6.53 -4.06
C ASN A 51 9.17 6.55 -3.38
N GLN A 52 9.14 6.40 -2.05
CA GLN A 52 7.91 6.53 -1.27
C GLN A 52 7.30 7.93 -1.42
N LEU A 53 8.14 8.96 -1.35
CA LEU A 53 7.70 10.34 -1.50
C LEU A 53 7.18 10.63 -2.91
N ILE A 54 7.86 10.14 -3.95
CA ILE A 54 7.45 10.29 -5.35
C ILE A 54 6.11 9.57 -5.57
N ALA A 55 6.00 8.31 -5.17
CA ALA A 55 4.77 7.53 -5.30
C ALA A 55 3.58 8.21 -4.60
N SER A 56 3.80 8.77 -3.40
CA SER A 56 2.77 9.50 -2.66
C SER A 56 2.36 10.79 -3.39
N LYS A 57 3.32 11.56 -3.92
CA LYS A 57 3.03 12.80 -4.66
C LYS A 57 2.28 12.51 -5.96
N GLU A 58 2.70 11.51 -6.72
CA GLU A 58 2.05 11.14 -7.98
C GLU A 58 0.64 10.61 -7.74
N TYR A 59 0.45 9.74 -6.74
CA TYR A 59 -0.87 9.30 -6.33
C TYR A 59 -1.79 10.48 -5.97
N ASN A 60 -1.33 11.39 -5.11
CA ASN A 60 -2.12 12.54 -4.68
C ASN A 60 -2.43 13.48 -5.85
N LYS A 61 -1.48 13.68 -6.77
CA LYS A 61 -1.69 14.50 -7.98
C LYS A 61 -2.74 13.87 -8.89
N ALA A 62 -2.62 12.57 -9.18
CA ALA A 62 -3.54 11.85 -10.07
C ALA A 62 -4.97 11.75 -9.51
N HIS A 63 -5.13 11.74 -8.18
CA HIS A 63 -6.41 11.49 -7.52
C HIS A 63 -7.02 12.71 -6.83
N LYS A 64 -6.34 13.87 -6.90
CA LYS A 64 -6.76 15.10 -6.23
C LYS A 64 -8.18 15.55 -6.65
N GLU A 65 -8.49 15.50 -7.93
CA GLU A 65 -9.81 15.89 -8.45
C GLU A 65 -10.91 14.94 -7.99
N THR A 66 -10.66 13.64 -8.06
CA THR A 66 -11.60 12.60 -7.60
C THR A 66 -11.85 12.75 -6.10
N TYR A 67 -10.80 12.97 -5.32
CA TYR A 67 -10.89 13.21 -3.88
C TYR A 67 -11.68 14.48 -3.57
N ASN A 68 -11.39 15.60 -4.25
CA ASN A 68 -12.08 16.87 -4.04
C ASN A 68 -13.54 16.78 -4.43
N ARG A 69 -13.88 16.19 -5.59
CA ARG A 69 -15.26 15.97 -6.04
C ARG A 69 -16.04 15.14 -5.00
N TYR A 70 -15.41 14.11 -4.48
CA TYR A 70 -16.01 13.26 -3.47
C TYR A 70 -16.26 14.02 -2.15
N GLN A 71 -15.31 14.83 -1.69
CA GLN A 71 -15.46 15.65 -0.50
C GLN A 71 -16.54 16.74 -0.68
N GLN A 72 -16.61 17.39 -1.84
CA GLN A 72 -17.63 18.37 -2.16
C GLN A 72 -19.04 17.76 -2.13
N ASN A 73 -19.23 16.60 -2.74
CA ASN A 73 -20.51 15.89 -2.70
C ASN A 73 -20.91 15.46 -1.29
N TYR A 74 -19.94 15.23 -0.42
CA TYR A 74 -20.16 14.87 0.98
C TYR A 74 -20.73 16.03 1.82
N HIS A 75 -20.30 17.27 1.56
CA HIS A 75 -20.78 18.45 2.30
C HIS A 75 -22.13 18.97 1.85
N VAL A 76 -22.60 18.57 0.68
CA VAL A 76 -23.74 19.19 0.00
C VAL A 76 -25.12 18.68 0.42
N LYS A 77 -25.34 17.58 1.11
CA LYS A 77 -26.72 17.18 1.49
C LYS A 77 -26.87 16.36 2.78
N HIS A 78 -27.30 17.06 3.76
CA HIS A 78 -28.25 16.76 4.85
C HIS A 78 -28.96 15.40 4.85
N LYS A 79 -28.79 14.65 5.95
CA LYS A 79 -29.76 13.71 6.56
C LYS A 79 -30.42 12.61 5.70
N LYS A 80 -30.01 12.35 4.47
CA LYS A 80 -30.41 11.12 3.78
C LYS A 80 -29.50 9.97 4.18
N GLU A 81 -30.11 8.81 4.38
CA GLU A 81 -29.36 7.58 4.62
C GLU A 81 -28.40 7.30 3.46
N VAL A 82 -27.15 7.05 3.77
CA VAL A 82 -26.13 6.84 2.74
C VAL A 82 -26.17 5.39 2.29
N ILE A 83 -26.45 5.18 1.00
CA ILE A 83 -26.46 3.86 0.38
C ILE A 83 -25.04 3.54 -0.13
N ILE A 84 -24.56 2.34 0.14
CA ILE A 84 -23.31 1.83 -0.41
C ILE A 84 -23.57 1.39 -1.84
N PRO A 85 -22.84 1.95 -2.85
CA PRO A 85 -23.03 1.55 -4.25
C PRO A 85 -22.67 0.08 -4.51
N ASP A 86 -23.35 -0.58 -5.43
CA ASP A 86 -23.07 -1.97 -5.86
C ASP A 86 -21.67 -2.15 -6.45
N THR A 87 -21.07 -1.06 -6.93
CA THR A 87 -19.69 -1.04 -7.44
C THR A 87 -18.62 -1.22 -6.35
N GLU A 88 -19.03 -1.15 -5.08
CA GLU A 88 -18.16 -1.28 -3.92
C GLU A 88 -18.41 -2.59 -3.18
N LYS A 89 -17.35 -3.15 -2.58
CA LYS A 89 -17.45 -4.34 -1.75
C LYS A 89 -17.08 -4.01 -0.31
N ILE A 90 -17.92 -4.43 0.63
CA ILE A 90 -17.63 -4.31 2.06
C ILE A 90 -16.57 -5.33 2.44
N PHE A 91 -15.48 -4.90 3.04
CA PHE A 91 -14.43 -5.79 3.54
C PHE A 91 -14.27 -5.75 5.06
N TYR A 92 -14.85 -4.73 5.73
CA TYR A 92 -14.77 -4.60 7.17
C TYR A 92 -15.96 -3.80 7.70
N SER A 93 -16.48 -4.21 8.84
CA SER A 93 -17.48 -3.45 9.61
C SER A 93 -17.08 -3.36 11.08
N LYS A 94 -17.36 -2.23 11.72
CA LYS A 94 -17.06 -2.01 13.13
C LYS A 94 -18.14 -1.20 13.80
N GLU A 95 -18.63 -1.69 14.92
CA GLU A 95 -19.46 -0.92 15.83
C GLU A 95 -18.58 -0.12 16.80
N VAL A 96 -18.88 1.16 16.93
CA VAL A 96 -18.18 2.06 17.85
C VAL A 96 -19.19 2.61 18.85
N TYR A 97 -18.98 2.31 20.11
CA TYR A 97 -19.79 2.83 21.22
C TYR A 97 -19.36 4.26 21.52
N LYS A 98 -20.25 5.24 21.33
CA LYS A 98 -20.06 6.62 21.73
C LYS A 98 -20.90 6.91 22.96
N GLY A 99 -20.38 6.60 24.14
CA GLY A 99 -21.10 6.84 25.41
C GLY A 99 -22.35 5.98 25.57
N LYS A 100 -23.23 6.35 26.53
CA LYS A 100 -24.39 5.51 26.89
C LYS A 100 -25.55 5.46 25.85
N LYS A 101 -25.48 6.19 24.72
CA LYS A 101 -26.69 6.43 23.90
C LYS A 101 -26.60 6.18 22.38
N CYS A 102 -25.44 5.88 21.78
CA CYS A 102 -25.37 5.66 20.33
C CYS A 102 -24.29 4.66 19.94
N ASN A 103 -24.72 3.54 19.42
CA ASN A 103 -23.85 2.67 18.65
C ASN A 103 -23.79 3.20 17.22
N VAL A 104 -22.61 3.49 16.73
CA VAL A 104 -22.40 3.86 15.32
C VAL A 104 -21.68 2.71 14.64
N THR A 105 -22.35 2.10 13.68
CA THR A 105 -21.73 1.11 12.80
C THR A 105 -21.02 1.83 11.67
N TYR A 106 -19.77 1.48 11.45
CA TYR A 106 -18.97 1.90 10.30
C TYR A 106 -18.78 0.71 9.37
N TRP A 107 -19.05 0.92 8.07
CA TRP A 107 -18.72 -0.03 7.01
C TRP A 107 -17.55 0.52 6.21
N TYR A 108 -16.61 -0.34 5.88
CA TYR A 108 -15.44 0.00 5.08
C TYR A 108 -15.54 -0.77 3.77
N THR A 109 -15.45 -0.04 2.68
CA THR A 109 -15.62 -0.57 1.34
C THR A 109 -14.39 -0.33 0.50
N ILE A 110 -14.27 -1.12 -0.55
CA ILE A 110 -13.25 -1.00 -1.61
C ILE A 110 -13.94 -1.05 -2.96
N ASP A 111 -13.49 -0.23 -3.91
CA ASP A 111 -13.92 -0.30 -5.30
C ASP A 111 -12.84 -0.90 -6.22
N LYS A 112 -13.18 -1.10 -7.50
CA LYS A 112 -12.28 -1.67 -8.52
C LYS A 112 -11.06 -0.79 -8.83
N LEU A 113 -11.11 0.48 -8.50
CA LEU A 113 -10.02 1.45 -8.68
C LEU A 113 -9.08 1.50 -7.47
N GLY A 114 -9.43 0.82 -6.35
CA GLY A 114 -8.65 0.81 -5.13
C GLY A 114 -8.97 1.93 -4.16
N TYR A 115 -10.09 2.64 -4.33
CA TYR A 115 -10.51 3.63 -3.35
C TYR A 115 -11.20 2.97 -2.17
N VAL A 116 -10.74 3.32 -0.98
CA VAL A 116 -11.33 2.85 0.28
C VAL A 116 -12.21 3.93 0.88
N ARG A 117 -13.43 3.56 1.25
CA ARG A 117 -14.39 4.47 1.88
C ARG A 117 -14.87 3.94 3.20
N ARG A 118 -15.18 4.84 4.10
CA ARG A 118 -15.85 4.53 5.37
C ARG A 118 -17.25 5.12 5.33
N TYR A 119 -18.22 4.28 5.50
CA TYR A 119 -19.64 4.63 5.60
C TYR A 119 -20.11 4.59 7.06
N SER A 120 -21.04 5.44 7.38
CA SER A 120 -21.93 5.36 8.54
C SER A 120 -23.34 5.65 8.05
N LYS A 121 -24.34 5.53 8.94
CA LYS A 121 -25.75 5.74 8.57
C LYS A 121 -25.98 7.06 7.79
N TYR A 122 -25.27 8.12 8.14
CA TYR A 122 -25.50 9.46 7.56
C TYR A 122 -24.26 10.08 6.93
N SER A 123 -23.18 9.32 6.76
CA SER A 123 -21.96 9.89 6.25
C SER A 123 -21.11 8.88 5.47
N CYS A 124 -20.45 9.38 4.45
CA CYS A 124 -19.45 8.66 3.72
C CYS A 124 -18.16 9.46 3.65
N ARG A 125 -17.02 8.83 3.87
CA ARG A 125 -15.72 9.48 3.81
C ARG A 125 -14.71 8.59 3.10
N MET A 126 -14.00 9.15 2.11
CA MET A 126 -12.85 8.49 1.50
C MET A 126 -11.67 8.49 2.48
N LEU A 127 -11.01 7.37 2.61
CA LEU A 127 -9.81 7.24 3.42
C LEU A 127 -8.57 7.53 2.59
N ALA A 128 -7.71 8.40 3.09
CA ALA A 128 -6.43 8.68 2.46
C ALA A 128 -5.48 7.48 2.69
N PRO A 129 -4.96 6.86 1.62
CA PRO A 129 -3.99 5.80 1.74
C PRO A 129 -2.63 6.34 2.21
N ARG A 130 -1.85 5.46 2.84
CA ARG A 130 -0.46 5.71 3.22
C ARG A 130 0.44 4.77 2.45
N THR A 131 1.59 5.25 2.04
CA THR A 131 2.62 4.38 1.46
C THR A 131 3.42 3.71 2.57
N ASN A 132 3.70 2.42 2.42
CA ASN A 132 4.67 1.75 3.28
C ASN A 132 6.10 1.93 2.74
N GLY A 133 7.13 1.53 3.51
CA GLY A 133 8.54 1.66 3.12
C GLY A 133 8.93 0.94 1.81
N PHE A 134 8.02 0.14 1.25
CA PHE A 134 8.20 -0.58 -0.02
C PHE A 134 7.41 0.04 -1.19
N GLY A 135 6.72 1.17 -0.98
CA GLY A 135 5.95 1.85 -2.02
C GLY A 135 4.54 1.29 -2.26
N TYR A 136 4.06 0.35 -1.44
CA TYR A 136 2.68 -0.13 -1.51
C TYR A 136 1.74 0.81 -0.76
N LEU A 137 0.54 0.99 -1.30
CA LEU A 137 -0.51 1.73 -0.62
C LEU A 137 -1.21 0.85 0.41
N SER A 138 -1.43 1.43 1.58
CA SER A 138 -2.14 0.80 2.69
C SER A 138 -3.15 1.76 3.31
N VAL A 139 -4.14 1.20 3.97
CA VAL A 139 -5.14 1.95 4.72
C VAL A 139 -5.25 1.40 6.13
N GLN A 140 -5.31 2.29 7.12
CA GLN A 140 -5.57 1.93 8.51
C GLN A 140 -7.03 2.14 8.85
N ILE A 141 -7.67 1.14 9.45
CA ILE A 141 -9.07 1.16 9.83
C ILE A 141 -9.21 1.68 11.25
N GLY A 142 -9.92 2.83 11.38
CA GLY A 142 -10.12 3.47 12.69
C GLY A 142 -8.83 4.00 13.32
N GLY A 143 -8.92 4.55 14.51
CA GLY A 143 -7.74 4.97 15.29
C GLY A 143 -7.08 3.75 15.95
N GLY A 144 -5.91 3.34 15.45
CA GLY A 144 -5.17 2.20 15.99
C GLY A 144 -5.66 0.81 15.57
N GLY A 145 -6.58 0.72 14.61
CA GLY A 145 -7.07 -0.55 14.06
C GLY A 145 -6.13 -1.18 13.02
N PRO A 146 -6.54 -2.30 12.41
CA PRO A 146 -5.73 -3.05 11.46
C PRO A 146 -5.36 -2.25 10.23
N VAL A 147 -4.19 -2.56 9.67
CA VAL A 147 -3.68 -1.98 8.43
C VAL A 147 -3.85 -2.99 7.30
N TYR A 148 -4.44 -2.55 6.21
CA TYR A 148 -4.67 -3.37 5.02
C TYR A 148 -3.91 -2.82 3.82
N LEU A 149 -3.28 -3.69 3.06
CA LEU A 149 -2.69 -3.35 1.76
C LEU A 149 -3.80 -3.28 0.70
N ILE A 150 -3.90 -2.16 0.00
CA ILE A 150 -5.02 -1.88 -0.91
C ILE A 150 -5.08 -2.89 -2.07
N HIS A 151 -3.94 -3.18 -2.71
CA HIS A 151 -3.90 -4.20 -3.79
C HIS A 151 -4.46 -5.56 -3.34
N ARG A 152 -4.20 -5.96 -2.10
CA ARG A 152 -4.74 -7.22 -1.55
C ARG A 152 -6.24 -7.14 -1.29
N LEU A 153 -6.75 -5.98 -0.89
CA LEU A 153 -8.20 -5.78 -0.72
C LEU A 153 -8.90 -5.87 -2.07
N VAL A 154 -8.39 -5.18 -3.09
CA VAL A 154 -8.96 -5.22 -4.45
C VAL A 154 -8.91 -6.65 -5.00
N ALA A 155 -7.77 -7.33 -4.91
CA ALA A 155 -7.65 -8.69 -5.40
C ALA A 155 -8.64 -9.64 -4.70
N LYS A 156 -8.76 -9.58 -3.38
CA LYS A 156 -9.71 -10.39 -2.62
C LYS A 156 -11.17 -10.11 -2.97
N ALA A 157 -11.51 -8.85 -3.26
CA ALA A 157 -12.87 -8.44 -3.53
C ALA A 157 -13.34 -8.73 -4.96
N PHE A 158 -12.43 -8.67 -5.94
CA PHE A 158 -12.80 -8.60 -7.36
C PHE A 158 -12.12 -9.62 -8.27
N ILE A 159 -11.05 -10.30 -7.82
CA ILE A 159 -10.30 -11.26 -8.66
C ILE A 159 -10.46 -12.66 -8.07
N SER A 160 -11.01 -13.57 -8.87
CA SER A 160 -11.14 -14.98 -8.49
C SER A 160 -9.76 -15.60 -8.23
N ASN A 161 -9.66 -16.46 -7.22
CA ASN A 161 -8.42 -17.14 -6.84
C ASN A 161 -8.69 -18.64 -6.54
N PRO A 162 -9.11 -19.43 -7.53
CA PRO A 162 -9.45 -20.84 -7.32
C PRO A 162 -8.26 -21.70 -6.90
N GLU A 163 -7.04 -21.29 -7.28
CA GLU A 163 -5.79 -21.97 -6.94
C GLU A 163 -5.21 -21.53 -5.59
N ASN A 164 -5.90 -20.65 -4.83
CA ASN A 164 -5.43 -20.10 -3.56
C ASN A 164 -4.00 -19.54 -3.58
N LYS A 165 -3.63 -18.88 -4.69
CA LYS A 165 -2.30 -18.25 -4.82
C LYS A 165 -2.10 -17.19 -3.74
N PRO A 166 -0.94 -17.18 -3.04
CA PRO A 166 -0.75 -16.37 -1.83
C PRO A 166 -0.36 -14.91 -2.08
N GLU A 167 0.16 -14.58 -3.26
CA GLU A 167 0.68 -13.25 -3.57
C GLU A 167 -0.14 -12.54 -4.64
N VAL A 168 -0.09 -11.21 -4.62
CA VAL A 168 -0.70 -10.34 -5.64
C VAL A 168 0.41 -9.57 -6.32
N ASN A 169 0.48 -9.68 -7.65
CA ASN A 169 1.42 -8.96 -8.49
C ASN A 169 0.74 -7.76 -9.16
N HIS A 170 1.52 -6.69 -9.38
CA HIS A 170 1.14 -5.55 -10.23
C HIS A 170 1.73 -5.78 -11.62
N LYS A 171 0.88 -5.99 -12.63
CA LYS A 171 1.29 -6.32 -14.00
C LYS A 171 2.21 -5.27 -14.62
N ASN A 172 1.98 -3.99 -14.32
CA ASN A 172 2.80 -2.86 -14.79
C ASN A 172 3.99 -2.52 -13.88
N HIS A 173 4.24 -3.31 -12.81
CA HIS A 173 5.26 -3.08 -11.79
C HIS A 173 5.12 -1.77 -10.99
N ILE A 174 3.99 -1.05 -11.12
CA ILE A 174 3.68 0.18 -10.40
C ILE A 174 2.90 -0.17 -9.13
N ARG A 175 3.56 -0.16 -7.96
CA ARG A 175 3.01 -0.63 -6.68
C ARG A 175 1.87 0.20 -6.11
N TRP A 176 1.66 1.40 -6.58
CA TRP A 176 0.55 2.26 -6.20
C TRP A 176 -0.64 2.20 -7.17
N ASP A 177 -0.52 1.55 -8.33
CA ASP A 177 -1.62 1.34 -9.28
C ASP A 177 -2.42 0.09 -8.91
N ASN A 178 -3.42 0.28 -8.04
CA ASN A 178 -4.22 -0.80 -7.47
C ASN A 178 -5.51 -1.09 -8.24
N ARG A 179 -5.65 -0.61 -9.49
CA ARG A 179 -6.80 -0.94 -10.32
C ARG A 179 -6.88 -2.45 -10.56
N VAL A 180 -8.08 -3.01 -10.56
CA VAL A 180 -8.32 -4.45 -10.69
C VAL A 180 -7.69 -5.03 -11.96
N GLU A 181 -7.69 -4.28 -13.08
CA GLU A 181 -7.12 -4.70 -14.36
C GLU A 181 -5.60 -4.91 -14.28
N ASN A 182 -4.95 -4.19 -13.37
CA ASN A 182 -3.49 -4.22 -13.17
C ASN A 182 -3.05 -5.29 -12.17
N LEU A 183 -3.96 -5.95 -11.49
CA LEU A 183 -3.65 -6.92 -10.45
C LEU A 183 -3.90 -8.35 -10.90
N GLU A 184 -3.11 -9.27 -10.38
CA GLU A 184 -3.29 -10.71 -10.57
C GLU A 184 -2.80 -11.50 -9.37
N TRP A 185 -3.43 -12.63 -9.09
CA TRP A 185 -2.93 -13.59 -8.11
C TRP A 185 -1.75 -14.38 -8.68
N CYS A 186 -0.73 -14.59 -7.89
CA CYS A 186 0.46 -15.33 -8.29
C CYS A 186 1.04 -16.12 -7.13
N THR A 187 1.84 -17.13 -7.47
CA THR A 187 2.72 -17.81 -6.53
C THR A 187 3.96 -16.96 -6.27
N ARG A 188 4.69 -17.27 -5.20
CA ARG A 188 5.98 -16.61 -4.92
C ARG A 188 6.99 -16.77 -6.04
N GLN A 189 7.06 -17.96 -6.64
CA GLN A 189 7.97 -18.26 -7.73
C GLN A 189 7.65 -17.43 -8.97
N GLU A 190 6.39 -17.39 -9.40
CA GLU A 190 5.91 -16.56 -10.52
C GLU A 190 6.24 -15.07 -10.28
N ASN A 191 5.99 -14.58 -9.06
CA ASN A 191 6.27 -13.19 -8.69
C ASN A 191 7.78 -12.86 -8.73
N MET A 192 8.63 -13.78 -8.33
CA MET A 192 10.09 -13.59 -8.38
C MET A 192 10.61 -13.59 -9.83
N THR A 193 10.10 -14.46 -10.68
CA THR A 193 10.50 -14.52 -12.10
C THR A 193 10.14 -13.25 -12.84
N ARG A 194 8.94 -12.74 -12.64
CA ARG A 194 8.44 -11.51 -13.27
C ARG A 194 9.17 -10.23 -12.84
N ARG A 195 9.80 -10.24 -11.65
CA ARG A 195 10.64 -9.12 -11.19
C ARG A 195 11.99 -9.05 -11.89
N ARG A 196 12.42 -10.13 -12.52
CA ARG A 196 13.72 -10.24 -13.20
C ARG A 196 13.62 -10.01 -14.71
N ALA A 197 12.44 -10.12 -15.28
CA ALA A 197 12.13 -9.79 -16.67
C ALA A 197 11.88 -8.28 -16.85
#